data_38ea4415e67637606d06074258c1ab81
#
_entry.id   38ea4415e67637606d06074258c1ab81
#
_cell.length_a   1.000
_cell.length_b   1.000
_cell.length_c   1.000
_cell.angle_alpha   90.00
_cell.angle_beta   90.00
_cell.angle_gamma   90.00
#
_symmetry.space_group_name_H-M   'P 1'
#
loop_
_entity.id
_entity.type
_entity.pdbx_description
1 polymer ?
#
loop_
_entity_poly.entity_id
_entity_poly.type
_entity_poly.pdbx_seq_one_letter_code
_entity_poly.pdbx_strand_id
1 'polypeptide(L)'
;MLTDQPILPEESASAPKSQLSSQTLAELERSYDIQVHEIVEAIAATAINARAGLNWLRAEPLDPEGVRQALNSIARDAKRAAENLARLRALMKRMQ
;
A
#
# COMPACT_ATOMS: atom_id res chain seq x y z
N MET A 1 -18.71 41.05 -26.69
CA MET A 1 -18.19 40.89 -26.62
C MET A 1 -17.53 40.72 -25.71
N LEU A 2 -17.09 40.79 -25.58
CA LEU A 2 -16.48 40.75 -24.72
C LEU A 2 -16.73 39.84 -23.95
N THR A 3 -17.55 39.58 -24.09
CA THR A 3 -18.10 38.77 -23.43
C THR A 3 -17.40 37.66 -23.17
N ASP A 4 -16.94 37.21 -23.89
CA ASP A 4 -16.35 36.12 -23.74
C ASP A 4 -15.41 36.16 -22.76
N GLN A 5 -14.87 37.12 -22.61
CA GLN A 5 -13.95 37.24 -21.80
C GLN A 5 -14.20 36.93 -20.52
N PRO A 6 -15.09 37.30 -20.06
CA PRO A 6 -15.34 37.19 -18.73
C PRO A 6 -15.36 35.84 -18.34
N ILE A 7 -15.89 35.17 -19.04
CA ILE A 7 -15.98 33.94 -18.72
C ILE A 7 -14.84 33.37 -18.50
N LEU A 8 -14.15 33.60 -19.22
CA LEU A 8 -13.09 32.97 -19.23
C LEU A 8 -12.29 32.85 -18.04
N PRO A 9 -12.01 33.82 -17.29
CA PRO A 9 -11.12 33.69 -16.18
C PRO A 9 -11.61 32.67 -15.20
N GLU A 10 -12.84 32.72 -14.85
CA GLU A 10 -13.36 31.80 -13.89
C GLU A 10 -13.46 30.42 -14.43
N GLU A 11 -13.91 30.28 -15.62
CA GLU A 11 -14.01 28.99 -16.20
C GLU A 11 -12.67 28.38 -16.38
N SER A 12 -11.70 29.13 -16.75
CA SER A 12 -10.38 28.62 -16.93
C SER A 12 -9.81 28.14 -15.62
N ALA A 13 -10.10 28.81 -14.55
CA ALA A 13 -9.60 28.41 -13.27
C ALA A 13 -10.32 27.14 -12.83
N SER A 14 -11.59 27.04 -13.07
CA SER A 14 -12.34 25.90 -12.68
C SER A 14 -11.97 24.64 -13.43
N ALA A 15 -11.85 24.71 -14.72
CA ALA A 15 -11.53 23.56 -15.53
C ALA A 15 -10.22 22.90 -15.15
N PRO A 16 -9.12 23.63 -14.99
CA PRO A 16 -7.89 23.03 -14.59
C PRO A 16 -7.98 22.40 -13.22
N LYS A 17 -8.73 23.02 -12.32
CA LYS A 17 -8.88 22.48 -11.00
C LYS A 17 -9.61 21.16 -11.08
N SER A 18 -10.64 21.05 -11.87
CA SER A 18 -11.38 19.82 -12.01
C SER A 18 -10.51 18.73 -12.57
N GLN A 19 -9.68 19.03 -13.56
CA GLN A 19 -8.82 18.05 -14.15
C GLN A 19 -7.79 17.58 -13.16
N LEU A 20 -7.22 18.48 -12.39
CA LEU A 20 -6.25 18.12 -11.40
C LEU A 20 -6.89 17.26 -10.32
N SER A 21 -8.12 17.55 -9.95
CA SER A 21 -8.81 16.76 -8.96
C SER A 21 -9.05 15.34 -9.46
N SER A 22 -9.44 15.20 -10.72
CA SER A 22 -9.67 13.89 -11.31
C SER A 22 -8.37 13.10 -11.37
N GLN A 23 -7.28 13.76 -11.75
CA GLN A 23 -6.00 13.09 -11.80
C GLN A 23 -5.55 12.69 -10.41
N THR A 24 -5.78 13.53 -9.43
CA THR A 24 -5.42 13.25 -8.06
C THR A 24 -6.18 12.03 -7.55
N LEU A 25 -7.47 11.94 -7.86
CA LEU A 25 -8.28 10.80 -7.45
C LEU A 25 -7.77 9.53 -8.11
N ALA A 26 -7.44 9.57 -9.39
CA ALA A 26 -6.91 8.42 -10.08
C ALA A 26 -5.58 7.98 -9.47
N GLU A 27 -4.73 8.93 -9.09
CA GLU A 27 -3.47 8.63 -8.46
C GLU A 27 -3.68 8.02 -7.08
N LEU A 28 -4.64 8.54 -6.33
CA LEU A 28 -4.95 8.02 -5.01
C LEU A 28 -5.50 6.60 -5.11
N GLU A 29 -6.33 6.34 -6.09
CA GLU A 29 -6.86 4.99 -6.30
C GLU A 29 -5.75 4.01 -6.64
N ARG A 30 -4.81 4.42 -7.49
CA ARG A 30 -3.69 3.56 -7.82
C ARG A 30 -2.82 3.29 -6.60
N SER A 31 -2.58 4.33 -5.81
CA SER A 31 -1.79 4.18 -4.58
C SER A 31 -2.49 3.25 -3.60
N TYR A 32 -3.80 3.38 -3.50
CA TYR A 32 -4.59 2.52 -2.64
C TYR A 32 -4.43 1.06 -3.08
N ASP A 33 -4.61 0.79 -4.37
CA ASP A 33 -4.50 -0.56 -4.89
C ASP A 33 -3.12 -1.15 -4.66
N ILE A 34 -2.09 -0.35 -4.87
CA ILE A 34 -0.71 -0.78 -4.65
C ILE A 34 -0.50 -1.12 -3.17
N GLN A 35 -0.97 -0.26 -2.26
CA GLN A 35 -0.79 -0.50 -0.84
C GLN A 35 -1.55 -1.74 -0.38
N VAL A 36 -2.77 -1.94 -0.86
CA VAL A 36 -3.54 -3.12 -0.52
C VAL A 36 -2.81 -4.38 -1.01
N HIS A 37 -2.31 -4.34 -2.25
CA HIS A 37 -1.59 -5.47 -2.82
C HIS A 37 -0.33 -5.79 -1.99
N GLU A 38 0.42 -4.78 -1.59
CA GLU A 38 1.61 -4.95 -0.78
C GLU A 38 1.29 -5.56 0.59
N ILE A 39 0.20 -5.13 1.19
CA ILE A 39 -0.23 -5.66 2.48
C ILE A 39 -0.63 -7.13 2.33
N VAL A 40 -1.39 -7.45 1.30
CA VAL A 40 -1.82 -8.83 1.07
C VAL A 40 -0.61 -9.72 0.84
N GLU A 41 0.36 -9.25 0.05
CA GLU A 41 1.57 -10.02 -0.20
C GLU A 41 2.37 -10.24 1.08
N ALA A 42 2.46 -9.21 1.92
CA ALA A 42 3.20 -9.33 3.16
C ALA A 42 2.53 -10.33 4.11
N ILE A 43 1.20 -10.33 4.15
CA ILE A 43 0.45 -11.28 4.97
C ILE A 43 0.64 -12.70 4.44
N ALA A 44 0.57 -12.87 3.13
CA ALA A 44 0.77 -14.18 2.51
C ALA A 44 2.16 -14.71 2.79
N ALA A 45 3.17 -13.84 2.67
CA ALA A 45 4.55 -14.22 2.95
C ALA A 45 4.73 -14.61 4.41
N THR A 46 4.08 -13.88 5.32
CA THR A 46 4.13 -14.19 6.75
C THR A 46 3.55 -15.58 7.01
N ALA A 47 2.42 -15.91 6.38
CA ALA A 47 1.80 -17.21 6.55
C ALA A 47 2.69 -18.34 6.03
N ILE A 48 3.31 -18.13 4.87
CA ILE A 48 4.22 -19.11 4.28
C ILE A 48 5.42 -19.33 5.19
N ASN A 49 6.00 -18.26 5.71
CA ASN A 49 7.16 -18.35 6.57
C ASN A 49 6.79 -18.99 7.92
N ALA A 50 5.60 -18.76 8.42
CA ALA A 50 5.14 -19.40 9.64
C ALA A 50 5.04 -20.91 9.43
N ARG A 51 4.53 -21.34 8.28
CA ARG A 51 4.43 -22.76 7.97
C ARG A 51 5.82 -23.37 7.83
N ALA A 52 6.73 -22.64 7.18
CA ALA A 52 8.11 -23.10 7.06
C ALA A 52 8.75 -23.26 8.44
N GLY A 53 8.51 -22.32 9.35
CA GLY A 53 9.01 -22.40 10.71
C GLY A 53 8.49 -23.64 11.43
N LEU A 54 7.19 -23.93 11.28
CA LEU A 54 6.61 -25.12 11.88
C LEU A 54 7.25 -26.38 11.33
N ASN A 55 7.52 -26.42 10.03
CA ASN A 55 8.16 -27.56 9.40
C ASN A 55 9.57 -27.75 9.93
N TRP A 56 10.32 -26.66 10.12
CA TRP A 56 11.66 -26.74 10.67
C TRP A 56 11.65 -27.22 12.11
N LEU A 57 10.63 -26.85 12.88
CA LEU A 57 10.51 -27.31 14.26
C LEU A 57 10.21 -28.80 14.32
N ARG A 58 9.60 -29.36 13.30
CA ARG A 58 9.29 -30.79 13.24
C ARG A 58 10.39 -31.61 12.59
N ALA A 59 11.40 -30.96 12.05
CA ALA A 59 12.47 -31.66 11.35
C ALA A 59 13.32 -32.48 12.30
N GLU A 60 13.86 -33.59 11.78
CA GLU A 60 14.75 -34.43 12.54
C GLU A 60 15.98 -34.69 11.71
N PRO A 61 17.14 -34.20 12.17
CA PRO A 61 17.30 -33.47 13.44
C PRO A 61 16.76 -32.06 13.34
N LEU A 62 16.42 -31.48 14.47
CA LEU A 62 15.92 -30.13 14.51
C LEU A 62 16.95 -29.16 13.94
N ASP A 63 16.53 -28.22 13.15
CA ASP A 63 17.45 -27.25 12.56
C ASP A 63 17.12 -25.86 13.12
N PRO A 64 17.85 -25.43 14.17
CA PRO A 64 17.57 -24.12 14.78
C PRO A 64 17.82 -22.96 13.81
N GLU A 65 18.73 -23.12 12.87
CA GLU A 65 19.01 -22.05 11.91
C GLU A 65 17.81 -21.83 10.98
N GLY A 66 17.18 -22.94 10.54
CA GLY A 66 15.98 -22.83 9.71
C GLY A 66 14.85 -22.14 10.46
N VAL A 67 14.67 -22.46 11.74
CA VAL A 67 13.67 -21.81 12.58
C VAL A 67 13.96 -20.32 12.70
N ARG A 68 15.24 -19.99 12.97
CA ARG A 68 15.64 -18.59 13.13
C ARG A 68 15.39 -17.80 11.85
N GLN A 69 15.71 -18.38 10.70
CA GLN A 69 15.48 -17.72 9.42
C GLN A 69 14.01 -17.48 9.19
N ALA A 70 13.16 -18.46 9.48
CA ALA A 70 11.72 -18.31 9.31
C ALA A 70 11.19 -17.21 10.21
N LEU A 71 11.63 -17.15 11.47
CA LEU A 71 11.17 -16.11 12.39
C LEU A 71 11.62 -14.72 11.97
N ASN A 72 12.87 -14.61 11.48
CA ASN A 72 13.35 -13.32 11.00
C ASN A 72 12.58 -12.87 9.78
N SER A 73 12.22 -13.77 8.88
CA SER A 73 11.42 -13.44 7.71
C SER A 73 10.03 -12.99 8.10
N ILE A 74 9.43 -13.66 9.11
CA ILE A 74 8.12 -13.26 9.61
C ILE A 74 8.19 -11.84 10.18
N ALA A 75 9.21 -11.56 10.98
CA ALA A 75 9.36 -10.24 11.59
C ALA A 75 9.50 -9.16 10.52
N ARG A 76 10.29 -9.44 9.47
CA ARG A 76 10.47 -8.49 8.38
C ARG A 76 9.18 -8.26 7.61
N ASP A 77 8.45 -9.35 7.31
CA ASP A 77 7.22 -9.24 6.54
C ASP A 77 6.13 -8.55 7.35
N ALA A 78 6.07 -8.81 8.64
CA ALA A 78 5.11 -8.15 9.52
C ALA A 78 5.39 -6.64 9.59
N LYS A 79 6.68 -6.27 9.66
CA LYS A 79 7.05 -4.86 9.67
C LYS A 79 6.65 -4.19 8.36
N ARG A 80 6.88 -4.86 7.24
CA ARG A 80 6.51 -4.35 5.92
C ARG A 80 4.99 -4.13 5.85
N ALA A 81 4.22 -5.10 6.34
CA ALA A 81 2.76 -4.97 6.34
C ALA A 81 2.32 -3.78 7.19
N ALA A 82 2.93 -3.59 8.35
CA ALA A 82 2.58 -2.48 9.24
C ALA A 82 2.91 -1.14 8.58
N GLU A 83 4.05 -1.04 7.92
CA GLU A 83 4.45 0.19 7.24
C GLU A 83 3.51 0.51 6.09
N ASN A 84 3.11 -0.51 5.33
CA ASN A 84 2.19 -0.30 4.22
C ASN A 84 0.79 0.06 4.72
N LEU A 85 0.38 -0.52 5.84
CA LEU A 85 -0.91 -0.18 6.44
C LEU A 85 -0.90 1.28 6.92
N ALA A 86 0.21 1.73 7.49
CA ALA A 86 0.33 3.12 7.91
C ALA A 86 0.24 4.07 6.72
N ARG A 87 0.85 3.71 5.59
CA ARG A 87 0.75 4.50 4.36
C ARG A 87 -0.68 4.52 3.84
N LEU A 88 -1.36 3.38 3.91
CA LEU A 88 -2.74 3.30 3.47
C LEU A 88 -3.63 4.18 4.32
N ARG A 89 -3.43 4.17 5.65
CA ARG A 89 -4.21 5.03 6.54
C ARG A 89 -3.99 6.51 6.23
N ALA A 90 -2.73 6.88 5.97
CA ALA A 90 -2.43 8.26 5.62
C ALA A 90 -3.10 8.65 4.31
N LEU A 91 -3.11 7.72 3.35
CA LEU A 91 -3.74 7.95 2.06
C LEU A 91 -5.24 8.13 2.23
N MET A 92 -5.87 7.28 3.04
CA MET A 92 -7.30 7.36 3.27
C MET A 92 -7.70 8.67 3.93
N LYS A 93 -6.86 9.19 4.82
CA LYS A 93 -7.12 10.47 5.45
C LYS A 93 -7.12 11.59 4.41
N ARG A 94 -6.26 11.48 3.41
CA ARG A 94 -6.19 12.50 2.37
C ARG A 94 -7.41 12.44 1.44
N MET A 95 -8.07 11.30 1.39
CA MET A 95 -9.24 11.12 0.54
C MET A 95 -10.52 11.61 1.21
N GLN A 96 -10.48 11.91 2.50
CA GLN A 96 -11.62 12.46 3.21
C GLN A 96 -11.58 14.02 3.19
#